data_769bd2177f6bb6a30929682aced90d52
#
_entry.id   769bd2177f6bb6a30929682aced90d52
#
_cell.length_a   1.000
_cell.length_b   1.000
_cell.length_c   1.000
_cell.angle_alpha   90.00
_cell.angle_beta   90.00
_cell.angle_gamma   90.00
#
_symmetry.space_group_name_H-M   'P 1'
#
loop_
_entity.id
_entity.type
_entity.pdbx_description
1 polymer ?
#
loop_
_entity_poly.entity_id
_entity_poly.type
_entity_poly.pdbx_seq_one_letter_code
_entity_poly.pdbx_strand_id
1 'polypeptide(L)'
;MRIDAFAGCQVSSVLVVDPYEVVYTGISTWLREDYALRGTTTAHYTETEQFLCSHPIPGDDAEVVLLGLNADDAPNFAAVSELTRRGHRVVVYSHLTGVDVIRAAVDAGALTYLTKAEGREHLLEAIRLAVTSTPYRGPSMSAALEGRDLRHRPVLAPREQQVLLAWIQTDSKDLVAQQLFLAPSTVRTHLQRIRAKYTAAGRPAGTKAALVARAIQDRIISIDDL
;
A
#
# COMPACT_ATOMS: atom_id res chain seq x y z
N MET A 1 -3.88 29.65 14.73
CA MET A 1 -2.88 29.63 15.79
C MET A 1 -2.86 28.21 16.37
N ARG A 2 -2.03 27.35 15.79
CA ARG A 2 -1.70 25.99 16.27
C ARG A 2 -0.23 25.75 15.92
N ILE A 3 0.62 26.39 16.66
CA ILE A 3 2.07 26.21 16.66
C ILE A 3 2.35 25.76 18.10
N ASP A 4 3.16 24.71 18.27
CA ASP A 4 3.70 24.18 19.53
C ASP A 4 3.11 22.84 20.04
N ALA A 5 3.12 21.79 19.17
CA ALA A 5 3.02 20.42 19.68
C ALA A 5 4.23 19.52 19.27
N PHE A 6 5.22 20.06 18.57
CA PHE A 6 6.40 19.30 18.08
C PHE A 6 7.75 19.81 18.61
N ALA A 7 7.75 20.51 19.74
CA ALA A 7 8.99 20.94 20.39
C ALA A 7 9.60 19.78 21.18
N GLY A 8 10.25 18.81 20.53
CA GLY A 8 10.95 17.76 21.28
C GLY A 8 11.68 16.66 20.51
N CYS A 9 11.35 16.37 19.28
CA CYS A 9 12.04 15.32 18.53
C CYS A 9 12.52 15.84 17.17
N GLN A 10 13.76 16.32 17.16
CA GLN A 10 14.40 16.79 15.92
C GLN A 10 14.99 15.58 15.19
N VAL A 11 14.76 15.49 13.88
CA VAL A 11 15.39 14.46 13.03
C VAL A 11 16.90 14.66 13.05
N SER A 12 17.65 13.67 13.50
CA SER A 12 19.11 13.72 13.56
C SER A 12 19.74 13.39 12.22
N SER A 13 19.24 12.32 11.60
CA SER A 13 19.76 11.85 10.32
C SER A 13 18.69 11.24 9.41
N VAL A 14 18.88 11.43 8.10
CA VAL A 14 18.12 10.79 7.04
C VAL A 14 19.08 10.03 6.14
N LEU A 15 18.98 8.72 6.17
CA LEU A 15 19.85 7.81 5.42
C LEU A 15 19.09 7.30 4.20
N VAL A 16 19.58 7.65 3.00
CA VAL A 16 18.91 7.33 1.74
C VAL A 16 19.55 6.09 1.13
N VAL A 17 18.75 5.04 0.95
CA VAL A 17 19.14 3.81 0.26
C VAL A 17 18.38 3.76 -1.06
N ASP A 18 19.01 4.20 -2.13
CA ASP A 18 18.42 4.28 -3.47
C ASP A 18 19.55 4.24 -4.51
N PRO A 19 19.45 3.46 -5.60
CA PRO A 19 20.53 3.34 -6.60
C PRO A 19 20.80 4.65 -7.37
N TYR A 20 19.85 5.58 -7.35
CA TYR A 20 19.94 6.82 -8.13
C TYR A 20 20.39 8.00 -7.28
N GLU A 21 21.60 8.49 -7.51
CA GLU A 21 22.19 9.66 -6.84
C GLU A 21 21.31 10.92 -6.98
N VAL A 22 20.60 11.07 -8.10
CA VAL A 22 19.69 12.20 -8.32
C VAL A 22 18.57 12.26 -7.29
N VAL A 23 18.09 11.10 -6.81
CA VAL A 23 17.07 11.00 -5.75
C VAL A 23 17.64 11.53 -4.44
N TYR A 24 18.84 11.09 -4.05
CA TYR A 24 19.54 11.58 -2.88
C TYR A 24 19.79 13.10 -2.95
N THR A 25 20.28 13.58 -4.08
CA THR A 25 20.55 15.01 -4.29
C THR A 25 19.29 15.85 -4.13
N GLY A 26 18.17 15.40 -4.71
CA GLY A 26 16.86 16.06 -4.57
C GLY A 26 16.39 16.11 -3.12
N ILE A 27 16.42 14.97 -2.44
CA ILE A 27 16.01 14.86 -1.02
C ILE A 27 16.89 15.74 -0.13
N SER A 28 18.21 15.69 -0.28
CA SER A 28 19.15 16.49 0.50
C SER A 28 18.95 18.00 0.30
N THR A 29 18.57 18.39 -0.91
CA THR A 29 18.23 19.80 -1.20
C THR A 29 16.95 20.19 -0.48
N TRP A 30 15.90 19.38 -0.55
CA TRP A 30 14.63 19.65 0.14
C TRP A 30 14.78 19.71 1.65
N LEU A 31 15.60 18.85 2.25
CA LEU A 31 15.89 18.87 3.70
C LEU A 31 16.60 20.16 4.10
N ARG A 32 17.60 20.60 3.33
CA ARG A 32 18.35 21.85 3.60
C ARG A 32 17.47 23.11 3.50
N GLU A 33 16.51 23.12 2.59
CA GLU A 33 15.58 24.23 2.40
C GLU A 33 14.44 24.26 3.43
N ASP A 34 14.17 23.15 4.10
CA ASP A 34 13.14 23.09 5.12
C ASP A 34 13.65 23.60 6.47
N TYR A 35 12.91 24.54 7.06
CA TYR A 35 13.34 25.21 8.30
C TYR A 35 13.57 24.23 9.46
N ALA A 36 12.68 23.23 9.59
CA ALA A 36 12.73 22.27 10.70
C ALA A 36 13.75 21.13 10.48
N LEU A 37 14.13 20.83 9.22
CA LEU A 37 14.98 19.71 8.86
C LEU A 37 16.37 20.09 8.34
N ARG A 38 16.67 21.38 8.19
CA ARG A 38 17.95 21.88 7.61
C ARG A 38 19.21 21.47 8.35
N GLY A 39 19.11 21.07 9.62
CA GLY A 39 20.22 20.59 10.44
C GLY A 39 20.41 19.06 10.39
N THR A 40 19.56 18.35 9.66
CA THR A 40 19.60 16.89 9.56
C THR A 40 20.83 16.43 8.78
N THR A 41 21.59 15.47 9.33
CA THR A 41 22.67 14.80 8.61
C THR A 41 22.08 13.88 7.53
N THR A 42 22.71 13.85 6.36
CA THR A 42 22.27 12.97 5.26
C THR A 42 23.42 12.11 4.75
N ALA A 43 23.13 10.85 4.43
CA ALA A 43 24.06 9.94 3.76
C ALA A 43 23.34 9.15 2.68
N HIS A 44 24.10 8.68 1.68
CA HIS A 44 23.60 7.96 0.52
C HIS A 44 24.25 6.59 0.41
N TYR A 45 23.43 5.59 0.15
CA TYR A 45 23.82 4.21 -0.11
C TYR A 45 23.10 3.73 -1.37
N THR A 46 23.81 3.08 -2.25
CA THR A 46 23.20 2.54 -3.49
C THR A 46 22.52 1.20 -3.26
N GLU A 47 22.94 0.45 -2.23
CA GLU A 47 22.48 -0.89 -1.93
C GLU A 47 22.23 -1.09 -0.44
N THR A 48 21.23 -1.92 -0.12
CA THR A 48 20.84 -2.23 1.27
C THR A 48 21.95 -2.95 2.04
N GLU A 49 22.71 -3.83 1.38
CA GLU A 49 23.83 -4.55 2.02
C GLU A 49 24.94 -3.59 2.44
N GLN A 50 25.30 -2.65 1.56
CA GLN A 50 26.28 -1.60 1.88
C GLN A 50 25.82 -0.77 3.08
N PHE A 51 24.54 -0.40 3.11
CA PHE A 51 23.94 0.32 4.24
C PHE A 51 24.05 -0.49 5.54
N LEU A 52 23.64 -1.77 5.53
CA LEU A 52 23.64 -2.64 6.70
C LEU A 52 25.03 -2.96 7.25
N CYS A 53 26.06 -2.94 6.39
CA CYS A 53 27.46 -3.05 6.84
C CYS A 53 27.89 -1.84 7.69
N SER A 54 27.42 -0.64 7.34
CA SER A 54 27.76 0.60 8.04
C SER A 54 26.81 0.88 9.21
N HIS A 55 25.56 0.46 9.10
CA HIS A 55 24.47 0.71 10.08
C HIS A 55 23.78 -0.61 10.41
N PRO A 56 24.42 -1.53 11.14
CA PRO A 56 23.81 -2.82 11.52
C PRO A 56 22.62 -2.67 12.46
N ILE A 57 22.56 -1.56 13.19
CA ILE A 57 21.45 -1.11 14.04
C ILE A 57 21.31 0.41 13.91
N PRO A 58 20.17 1.01 14.26
CA PRO A 58 20.01 2.47 14.27
C PRO A 58 21.05 3.17 15.11
N GLY A 59 21.54 4.31 14.63
CA GLY A 59 22.52 5.15 15.37
C GLY A 59 21.87 5.84 16.57
N ASP A 60 20.65 6.30 16.42
CA ASP A 60 19.84 6.89 17.50
C ASP A 60 18.34 6.81 17.19
N ASP A 61 17.51 7.28 18.12
CA ASP A 61 16.05 7.28 18.02
C ASP A 61 15.49 8.33 17.03
N ALA A 62 16.30 9.20 16.51
CA ALA A 62 15.89 10.25 15.57
C ALA A 62 16.40 10.00 14.14
N GLU A 63 16.91 8.78 13.86
CA GLU A 63 17.34 8.33 12.55
C GLU A 63 16.17 7.80 11.73
N VAL A 64 16.12 8.18 10.45
CA VAL A 64 15.13 7.71 9.47
C VAL A 64 15.82 7.15 8.24
N VAL A 65 15.41 5.96 7.80
CA VAL A 65 15.89 5.35 6.56
C VAL A 65 14.84 5.55 5.46
N LEU A 66 15.24 6.23 4.39
CA LEU A 66 14.45 6.32 3.16
C LEU A 66 14.91 5.21 2.21
N LEU A 67 14.03 4.25 1.94
CA LEU A 67 14.34 3.10 1.12
C LEU A 67 13.62 3.15 -0.23
N GLY A 68 14.39 3.19 -1.32
CA GLY A 68 13.89 2.96 -2.67
C GLY A 68 13.63 1.47 -2.92
N LEU A 69 12.46 1.13 -3.45
CA LEU A 69 12.21 -0.23 -3.95
C LEU A 69 12.56 -0.27 -5.43
N ASN A 70 13.47 -1.17 -5.80
CA ASN A 70 13.88 -1.40 -7.18
C ASN A 70 12.91 -2.35 -7.88
N ALA A 71 12.70 -2.13 -9.17
CA ALA A 71 11.74 -2.86 -9.98
C ALA A 71 12.38 -3.78 -11.03
N ASP A 72 13.73 -3.86 -11.07
CA ASP A 72 14.42 -4.55 -12.16
C ASP A 72 14.11 -6.06 -12.24
N ASP A 73 13.79 -6.71 -11.09
CA ASP A 73 13.30 -8.09 -11.07
C ASP A 73 12.05 -8.25 -10.19
N ALA A 74 12.09 -7.73 -8.97
CA ALA A 74 10.96 -7.71 -8.03
C ALA A 74 11.24 -6.68 -6.91
N PRO A 75 10.17 -6.05 -6.33
CA PRO A 75 10.36 -5.15 -5.20
C PRO A 75 11.03 -5.86 -4.03
N ASN A 76 12.14 -5.30 -3.51
CA ASN A 76 12.92 -5.92 -2.44
C ASN A 76 12.25 -5.74 -1.07
N PHE A 77 11.15 -6.45 -0.81
CA PHE A 77 10.48 -6.45 0.49
C PHE A 77 11.32 -7.12 1.60
N ALA A 78 12.25 -7.99 1.24
CA ALA A 78 13.17 -8.59 2.20
C ALA A 78 14.07 -7.53 2.85
N ALA A 79 14.50 -6.51 2.09
CA ALA A 79 15.23 -5.38 2.64
C ALA A 79 14.40 -4.58 3.65
N VAL A 80 13.11 -4.31 3.34
CA VAL A 80 12.20 -3.66 4.30
C VAL A 80 12.13 -4.45 5.60
N SER A 81 11.86 -5.77 5.51
CA SER A 81 11.75 -6.65 6.68
C SER A 81 13.04 -6.71 7.50
N GLU A 82 14.19 -6.78 6.85
CA GLU A 82 15.49 -6.87 7.52
C GLU A 82 15.82 -5.57 8.26
N LEU A 83 15.63 -4.41 7.62
CA LEU A 83 15.85 -3.11 8.22
C LEU A 83 14.93 -2.90 9.44
N THR A 84 13.63 -3.20 9.30
CA THR A 84 12.66 -3.03 10.39
C THR A 84 12.90 -4.02 11.53
N ARG A 85 13.31 -5.26 11.24
CA ARG A 85 13.69 -6.25 12.25
C ARG A 85 14.91 -5.81 13.07
N ARG A 86 15.82 -5.04 12.47
CA ARG A 86 16.98 -4.45 13.16
C ARG A 86 16.63 -3.16 13.93
N GLY A 87 15.39 -2.69 13.84
CA GLY A 87 14.90 -1.52 14.56
C GLY A 87 14.96 -0.20 13.79
N HIS A 88 15.38 -0.21 12.52
CA HIS A 88 15.38 1.01 11.69
C HIS A 88 13.95 1.48 11.40
N ARG A 89 13.75 2.80 11.41
CA ARG A 89 12.50 3.44 10.98
C ARG A 89 12.51 3.62 9.48
N VAL A 90 11.83 2.72 8.79
CA VAL A 90 11.85 2.66 7.32
C VAL A 90 10.66 3.42 6.73
N VAL A 91 10.96 4.43 5.94
CA VAL A 91 10.02 5.10 5.04
C VAL A 91 10.36 4.65 3.62
N VAL A 92 9.45 3.95 2.97
CA VAL A 92 9.62 3.56 1.56
C VAL A 92 9.29 4.75 0.67
N TYR A 93 10.22 5.11 -0.24
CA TYR A 93 10.06 6.17 -1.23
C TYR A 93 10.37 5.63 -2.62
N SER A 94 9.34 5.23 -3.38
CA SER A 94 9.47 4.44 -4.60
C SER A 94 8.63 5.01 -5.76
N HIS A 95 9.02 4.70 -6.98
CA HIS A 95 8.22 4.99 -8.18
C HIS A 95 7.08 3.97 -8.39
N LEU A 96 7.07 2.87 -7.66
CA LEU A 96 6.04 1.84 -7.76
C LEU A 96 4.73 2.32 -7.11
N THR A 97 3.61 2.24 -7.85
CA THR A 97 2.31 2.76 -7.41
C THR A 97 1.26 1.67 -7.17
N GLY A 98 1.63 0.40 -7.37
CA GLY A 98 0.71 -0.73 -7.23
C GLY A 98 0.21 -0.88 -5.79
N VAL A 99 -1.10 -1.00 -5.62
CA VAL A 99 -1.74 -1.21 -4.30
C VAL A 99 -1.16 -2.42 -3.56
N ASP A 100 -0.84 -3.50 -4.27
CA ASP A 100 -0.26 -4.70 -3.68
C ASP A 100 1.18 -4.47 -3.23
N VAL A 101 1.95 -3.66 -3.97
CA VAL A 101 3.31 -3.27 -3.61
C VAL A 101 3.30 -2.44 -2.33
N ILE A 102 2.40 -1.44 -2.26
CA ILE A 102 2.25 -0.59 -1.08
C ILE A 102 1.89 -1.43 0.14
N ARG A 103 0.93 -2.35 -0.01
CA ARG A 103 0.51 -3.25 1.07
C ARG A 103 1.63 -4.17 1.51
N ALA A 104 2.31 -4.82 0.57
CA ALA A 104 3.42 -5.72 0.88
C ALA A 104 4.55 -5.00 1.61
N ALA A 105 4.88 -3.75 1.25
CA ALA A 105 5.86 -2.95 1.96
C ALA A 105 5.44 -2.64 3.40
N VAL A 106 4.17 -2.27 3.62
CA VAL A 106 3.63 -2.03 4.97
C VAL A 106 3.58 -3.32 5.79
N ASP A 107 3.19 -4.44 5.18
CA ASP A 107 3.16 -5.76 5.85
C ASP A 107 4.58 -6.28 6.14
N ALA A 108 5.60 -5.86 5.36
CA ALA A 108 7.02 -6.10 5.63
C ALA A 108 7.57 -5.22 6.76
N GLY A 109 6.81 -4.26 7.27
CA GLY A 109 7.15 -3.43 8.41
C GLY A 109 7.51 -1.98 8.07
N ALA A 110 7.38 -1.53 6.82
CA ALA A 110 7.57 -0.12 6.50
C ALA A 110 6.62 0.76 7.31
N LEU A 111 7.16 1.78 7.96
CA LEU A 111 6.37 2.74 8.74
C LEU A 111 5.45 3.57 7.83
N THR A 112 5.98 3.97 6.68
CA THR A 112 5.27 4.77 5.69
C THR A 112 5.68 4.34 4.29
N TYR A 113 4.73 4.40 3.35
CA TYR A 113 4.98 4.26 1.93
C TYR A 113 4.59 5.55 1.20
N LEU A 114 5.51 6.09 0.44
CA LEU A 114 5.28 7.22 -0.45
C LEU A 114 5.70 6.87 -1.87
N THR A 115 4.89 7.27 -2.83
CA THR A 115 5.30 7.25 -4.23
C THR A 115 6.15 8.49 -4.54
N LYS A 116 7.15 8.36 -5.40
CA LYS A 116 7.98 9.51 -5.84
C LYS A 116 7.16 10.60 -6.55
N ALA A 117 5.92 10.31 -6.93
CA ALA A 117 4.98 11.27 -7.50
C ALA A 117 4.26 12.15 -6.46
N GLU A 118 4.28 11.79 -5.18
CA GLU A 118 3.55 12.54 -4.13
C GLU A 118 4.24 13.84 -3.71
N GLY A 119 5.41 14.11 -4.20
CA GLY A 119 6.04 15.40 -4.04
C GLY A 119 6.68 15.67 -2.67
N ARG A 120 7.30 16.85 -2.58
CA ARG A 120 8.18 17.26 -1.47
C ARG A 120 7.46 17.30 -0.12
N GLU A 121 6.28 17.91 -0.06
CA GLU A 121 5.59 18.16 1.22
C GLU A 121 5.24 16.88 1.96
N HIS A 122 4.76 15.87 1.23
CA HIS A 122 4.45 14.55 1.77
C HIS A 122 5.70 13.85 2.31
N LEU A 123 6.83 13.95 1.60
CA LEU A 123 8.07 13.32 2.04
C LEU A 123 8.61 13.96 3.33
N LEU A 124 8.65 15.29 3.39
CA LEU A 124 9.15 16.00 4.56
C LEU A 124 8.27 15.72 5.80
N GLU A 125 6.96 15.65 5.62
CA GLU A 125 6.05 15.32 6.72
C GLU A 125 6.21 13.86 7.18
N ALA A 126 6.40 12.92 6.24
CA ALA A 126 6.69 11.54 6.58
C ALA A 126 7.98 11.39 7.39
N ILE A 127 9.03 12.11 7.02
CA ILE A 127 10.30 12.13 7.75
C ILE A 127 10.10 12.68 9.18
N ARG A 128 9.37 13.79 9.36
CA ARG A 128 9.09 14.36 10.69
C ARG A 128 8.34 13.39 11.58
N LEU A 129 7.33 12.71 11.07
CA LEU A 129 6.51 11.78 11.84
C LEU A 129 7.25 10.47 12.12
N ALA A 130 8.18 10.07 11.26
CA ALA A 130 8.91 8.81 11.41
C ALA A 130 9.72 8.74 12.71
N VAL A 131 10.30 9.84 13.19
CA VAL A 131 11.08 9.85 14.43
C VAL A 131 10.24 9.54 15.68
N THR A 132 8.94 9.79 15.63
CA THR A 132 8.00 9.40 16.69
C THR A 132 7.36 8.04 16.44
N SER A 133 7.87 7.27 15.47
CA SER A 133 7.28 6.01 15.01
C SER A 133 5.81 6.14 14.60
N THR A 134 5.41 7.35 14.18
CA THR A 134 4.06 7.63 13.71
C THR A 134 4.00 7.49 12.18
N PRO A 135 3.16 6.60 11.64
CA PRO A 135 3.06 6.45 10.20
C PRO A 135 2.39 7.69 9.58
N TYR A 136 3.04 8.28 8.59
CA TYR A 136 2.40 9.24 7.69
C TYR A 136 1.60 8.49 6.63
N ARG A 137 0.32 8.80 6.49
CA ARG A 137 -0.55 8.21 5.47
C ARG A 137 -0.76 9.19 4.34
N GLY A 138 0.17 9.19 3.37
CA GLY A 138 0.01 9.93 2.12
C GLY A 138 -1.16 9.41 1.27
N PRO A 139 -1.52 10.13 0.20
CA PRO A 139 -2.65 9.76 -0.66
C PRO A 139 -2.60 8.31 -1.17
N SER A 140 -1.46 7.87 -1.71
CA SER A 140 -1.30 6.51 -2.25
C SER A 140 -1.41 5.43 -1.18
N MET A 141 -0.78 5.64 0.00
CA MET A 141 -0.85 4.70 1.11
C MET A 141 -2.26 4.65 1.70
N SER A 142 -2.94 5.79 1.86
CA SER A 142 -4.33 5.85 2.32
C SER A 142 -5.25 5.07 1.38
N ALA A 143 -5.19 5.35 0.08
CA ALA A 143 -5.98 4.63 -0.92
C ALA A 143 -5.70 3.11 -0.92
N ALA A 144 -4.43 2.71 -0.77
CA ALA A 144 -4.06 1.31 -0.69
C ALA A 144 -4.58 0.63 0.58
N LEU A 145 -4.58 1.33 1.72
CA LEU A 145 -5.00 0.78 3.01
C LEU A 145 -6.51 0.87 3.24
N GLU A 146 -7.19 1.88 2.71
CA GLU A 146 -8.66 1.95 2.72
C GLU A 146 -9.28 0.77 1.97
N GLY A 147 -8.62 0.28 0.92
CA GLY A 147 -8.96 -1.01 0.34
C GLY A 147 -8.62 -2.24 1.21
N ARG A 148 -8.14 -2.08 2.45
CA ARG A 148 -7.86 -3.15 3.44
C ARG A 148 -9.12 -3.84 3.96
N ASP A 149 -10.29 -3.39 3.59
CA ASP A 149 -11.54 -4.14 3.80
C ASP A 149 -11.56 -5.50 3.04
N LEU A 150 -10.45 -5.86 2.39
CA LEU A 150 -10.19 -7.20 1.85
C LEU A 150 -10.08 -8.30 2.93
N ARG A 151 -9.87 -7.97 4.20
CA ARG A 151 -10.04 -8.95 5.30
C ARG A 151 -11.47 -9.45 5.40
N HIS A 152 -12.40 -8.70 4.82
CA HIS A 152 -13.80 -9.05 4.70
C HIS A 152 -14.18 -9.45 3.25
N ARG A 153 -13.20 -9.86 2.43
CA ARG A 153 -13.51 -10.46 1.12
C ARG A 153 -14.20 -11.81 1.37
N PRO A 154 -15.45 -11.97 0.94
CA PRO A 154 -16.12 -13.25 1.12
C PRO A 154 -15.44 -14.32 0.28
N VAL A 155 -15.14 -15.47 0.87
CA VAL A 155 -14.66 -16.64 0.13
C VAL A 155 -15.84 -17.20 -0.67
N LEU A 156 -15.85 -16.94 -1.97
CA LEU A 156 -16.83 -17.51 -2.89
C LEU A 156 -16.37 -18.92 -3.31
N ALA A 157 -17.30 -19.89 -3.26
CA ALA A 157 -17.02 -21.21 -3.80
C ALA A 157 -16.81 -21.13 -5.34
N PRO A 158 -16.06 -22.07 -5.96
CA PRO A 158 -15.79 -22.02 -7.40
C PRO A 158 -17.06 -21.88 -8.24
N ARG A 159 -18.15 -22.54 -7.86
CA ARG A 159 -19.42 -22.45 -8.57
C ARG A 159 -20.13 -21.11 -8.38
N GLU A 160 -19.99 -20.48 -7.23
CA GLU A 160 -20.50 -19.12 -6.97
C GLU A 160 -19.74 -18.10 -7.82
N GLN A 161 -18.43 -18.23 -7.98
CA GLN A 161 -17.64 -17.37 -8.85
C GLN A 161 -18.08 -17.51 -10.31
N GLN A 162 -18.25 -18.74 -10.81
CA GLN A 162 -18.75 -18.99 -12.18
C GLN A 162 -20.12 -18.33 -12.41
N VAL A 163 -21.05 -18.49 -11.47
CA VAL A 163 -22.39 -17.87 -11.56
C VAL A 163 -22.28 -16.34 -11.51
N LEU A 164 -21.42 -15.78 -10.66
CA LEU A 164 -21.22 -14.34 -10.56
C LEU A 164 -20.67 -13.77 -11.87
N LEU A 165 -19.63 -14.38 -12.45
CA LEU A 165 -19.02 -13.97 -13.71
C LEU A 165 -20.04 -14.00 -14.85
N ALA A 166 -20.72 -15.12 -15.04
CA ALA A 166 -21.72 -15.25 -16.09
C ALA A 166 -22.88 -14.24 -15.91
N TRP A 167 -23.28 -13.96 -14.67
CA TRP A 167 -24.37 -13.02 -14.40
C TRP A 167 -23.96 -11.55 -14.57
N ILE A 168 -22.71 -11.20 -14.37
CA ILE A 168 -22.20 -9.86 -14.64
C ILE A 168 -22.23 -9.57 -16.14
N GLN A 169 -21.86 -10.54 -16.98
CA GLN A 169 -21.82 -10.43 -18.44
C GLN A 169 -23.20 -10.48 -19.11
N THR A 170 -24.24 -10.89 -18.36
CA THR A 170 -25.60 -11.01 -18.91
C THR A 170 -26.59 -10.30 -17.99
N ASP A 171 -27.74 -9.85 -18.54
CA ASP A 171 -28.84 -9.28 -17.75
C ASP A 171 -29.91 -10.30 -17.37
N SER A 172 -29.78 -11.54 -17.85
CA SER A 172 -30.79 -12.58 -17.71
C SER A 172 -30.28 -13.77 -16.90
N LYS A 173 -30.97 -14.10 -15.81
CA LYS A 173 -30.70 -15.31 -15.01
C LYS A 173 -30.95 -16.58 -15.80
N ASP A 174 -31.86 -16.54 -16.76
CA ASP A 174 -32.19 -17.68 -17.61
C ASP A 174 -31.07 -17.96 -18.61
N LEU A 175 -30.43 -16.93 -19.15
CA LEU A 175 -29.23 -17.10 -19.99
C LEU A 175 -28.06 -17.66 -19.19
N VAL A 176 -27.84 -17.20 -17.96
CA VAL A 176 -26.85 -17.79 -17.05
C VAL A 176 -27.14 -19.26 -16.77
N ALA A 177 -28.41 -19.60 -16.54
CA ALA A 177 -28.84 -20.96 -16.30
C ALA A 177 -28.54 -21.87 -17.51
N GLN A 178 -28.84 -21.42 -18.72
CA GLN A 178 -28.51 -22.12 -19.97
C GLN A 178 -27.00 -22.28 -20.15
N GLN A 179 -26.25 -21.20 -20.00
CA GLN A 179 -24.77 -21.19 -20.17
C GLN A 179 -24.04 -22.14 -19.21
N LEU A 180 -24.52 -22.23 -17.97
CA LEU A 180 -23.90 -23.03 -16.93
C LEU A 180 -24.55 -24.40 -16.69
N PHE A 181 -25.54 -24.77 -17.52
CA PHE A 181 -26.34 -25.99 -17.40
C PHE A 181 -26.95 -26.15 -15.99
N LEU A 182 -27.59 -25.07 -15.51
CA LEU A 182 -28.26 -25.02 -14.20
C LEU A 182 -29.75 -24.72 -14.36
N ALA A 183 -30.54 -25.03 -13.32
CA ALA A 183 -31.88 -24.50 -13.24
C ALA A 183 -31.87 -22.99 -12.86
N PRO A 184 -32.79 -22.16 -13.37
CA PRO A 184 -32.87 -20.74 -13.00
C PRO A 184 -33.02 -20.50 -11.48
N SER A 185 -33.69 -21.42 -10.77
CA SER A 185 -33.81 -21.41 -9.32
C SER A 185 -32.44 -21.60 -8.63
N THR A 186 -31.57 -22.45 -9.19
CA THR A 186 -30.21 -22.68 -8.68
C THR A 186 -29.34 -21.45 -8.86
N VAL A 187 -29.40 -20.78 -10.02
CA VAL A 187 -28.72 -19.50 -10.26
C VAL A 187 -29.17 -18.47 -9.22
N ARG A 188 -30.46 -18.36 -8.97
CA ARG A 188 -31.01 -17.44 -7.96
C ARG A 188 -30.47 -17.73 -6.55
N THR A 189 -30.41 -19.00 -6.19
CA THR A 189 -29.86 -19.45 -4.90
C THR A 189 -28.37 -19.08 -4.75
N HIS A 190 -27.55 -19.30 -5.79
CA HIS A 190 -26.14 -18.89 -5.78
C HIS A 190 -25.99 -17.38 -5.61
N LEU A 191 -26.75 -16.57 -6.35
CA LEU A 191 -26.71 -15.12 -6.21
C LEU A 191 -27.15 -14.63 -4.81
N GLN A 192 -28.13 -15.30 -4.20
CA GLN A 192 -28.52 -15.01 -2.80
C GLN A 192 -27.39 -15.35 -1.82
N ARG A 193 -26.73 -16.49 -1.97
CA ARG A 193 -25.59 -16.90 -1.14
C ARG A 193 -24.41 -15.94 -1.29
N ILE A 194 -24.10 -15.51 -2.50
CA ILE A 194 -23.07 -14.51 -2.78
C ILE A 194 -23.38 -13.21 -2.03
N ARG A 195 -24.62 -12.69 -2.15
CA ARG A 195 -25.04 -11.47 -1.45
C ARG A 195 -24.98 -11.63 0.07
N ALA A 196 -25.42 -12.76 0.60
CA ALA A 196 -25.34 -13.06 2.03
C ALA A 196 -23.88 -13.08 2.53
N LYS A 197 -22.95 -13.66 1.76
CA LYS A 197 -21.53 -13.66 2.07
C LYS A 197 -20.94 -12.25 2.07
N TYR A 198 -21.30 -11.41 1.09
CA TYR A 198 -20.88 -10.00 1.07
C TYR A 198 -21.47 -9.21 2.24
N THR A 199 -22.71 -9.47 2.61
CA THR A 199 -23.34 -8.84 3.79
C THR A 199 -22.67 -9.27 5.09
N ALA A 200 -22.38 -10.57 5.25
CA ALA A 200 -21.66 -11.10 6.42
C ALA A 200 -20.22 -10.54 6.53
N ALA A 201 -19.62 -10.21 5.39
CA ALA A 201 -18.33 -9.54 5.32
C ALA A 201 -18.40 -8.01 5.56
N GLY A 202 -19.56 -7.46 5.96
CA GLY A 202 -19.74 -6.01 6.17
C GLY A 202 -19.78 -5.18 4.87
N ARG A 203 -19.87 -5.84 3.70
CA ARG A 203 -19.82 -5.21 2.37
C ARG A 203 -21.09 -5.50 1.55
N PRO A 204 -22.27 -5.06 1.97
CA PRO A 204 -23.53 -5.43 1.33
C PRO A 204 -23.55 -5.06 -0.16
N ALA A 205 -24.10 -5.96 -0.99
CA ALA A 205 -24.20 -5.83 -2.43
C ALA A 205 -25.57 -6.27 -2.94
N GLY A 206 -26.61 -5.48 -2.63
CA GLY A 206 -28.00 -5.79 -2.92
C GLY A 206 -28.38 -5.70 -4.41
N THR A 207 -27.73 -4.82 -5.18
CA THR A 207 -28.00 -4.61 -6.61
C THR A 207 -26.98 -5.29 -7.50
N LYS A 208 -27.27 -5.42 -8.81
CA LYS A 208 -26.28 -5.89 -9.80
C LYS A 208 -25.04 -4.97 -9.83
N ALA A 209 -25.28 -3.65 -9.91
CA ALA A 209 -24.19 -2.66 -9.93
C ALA A 209 -23.30 -2.76 -8.69
N ALA A 210 -23.89 -2.95 -7.50
CA ALA A 210 -23.13 -3.15 -6.28
C ALA A 210 -22.29 -4.43 -6.31
N LEU A 211 -22.81 -5.54 -6.86
CA LEU A 211 -22.03 -6.78 -7.02
C LEU A 211 -20.93 -6.64 -8.05
N VAL A 212 -21.15 -5.92 -9.16
CA VAL A 212 -20.10 -5.59 -10.14
C VAL A 212 -18.99 -4.79 -9.47
N ALA A 213 -19.33 -3.71 -8.76
CA ALA A 213 -18.36 -2.90 -8.03
C ALA A 213 -17.53 -3.73 -7.03
N ARG A 214 -18.17 -4.66 -6.29
CA ARG A 214 -17.48 -5.56 -5.38
C ARG A 214 -16.59 -6.57 -6.10
N ALA A 215 -17.03 -7.12 -7.24
CA ALA A 215 -16.25 -8.05 -8.04
C ALA A 215 -14.98 -7.40 -8.61
N ILE A 216 -15.07 -6.12 -9.03
CA ILE A 216 -13.89 -5.33 -9.46
C ILE A 216 -12.96 -5.08 -8.27
N GLN A 217 -13.50 -4.60 -7.13
CA GLN A 217 -12.72 -4.37 -5.91
C GLN A 217 -12.00 -5.63 -5.42
N ASP A 218 -12.64 -6.79 -5.57
CA ASP A 218 -12.09 -8.09 -5.19
C ASP A 218 -11.24 -8.73 -6.28
N ARG A 219 -11.03 -8.03 -7.42
CA ARG A 219 -10.26 -8.51 -8.58
C ARG A 219 -10.76 -9.86 -9.12
N ILE A 220 -12.05 -10.10 -9.02
CA ILE A 220 -12.71 -11.25 -9.68
C ILE A 220 -12.91 -10.96 -11.15
N ILE A 221 -13.08 -9.68 -11.51
CA ILE A 221 -13.15 -9.14 -12.88
C ILE A 221 -12.33 -7.84 -12.95
N SER A 222 -11.87 -7.49 -14.14
CA SER A 222 -11.35 -6.18 -14.50
C SER A 222 -12.43 -5.28 -15.13
N ILE A 223 -12.14 -4.00 -15.27
CA ILE A 223 -13.02 -3.08 -16.04
C ILE A 223 -13.07 -3.49 -17.52
N ASP A 224 -11.98 -4.09 -18.02
CA ASP A 224 -11.88 -4.54 -19.41
C ASP A 224 -12.70 -5.81 -19.68
N ASP A 225 -13.22 -6.47 -18.66
CA ASP A 225 -14.07 -7.68 -18.75
C ASP A 225 -15.59 -7.33 -18.82
N LEU A 226 -15.96 -6.04 -18.74
CA LEU A 226 -17.33 -5.54 -18.78
C LEU A 226 -17.72 -5.07 -20.17
#